data_41a7f1f9d71d3e71de506762fd119e98
#
_entry.id   41a7f1f9d71d3e71de506762fd119e98
#
_cell.length_a   1.000
_cell.length_b   1.000
_cell.length_c   1.000
_cell.angle_alpha   90.00
_cell.angle_beta   90.00
_cell.angle_gamma   90.00
#
_symmetry.space_group_name_H-M   'P 1'
#
loop_
_entity.id
_entity.type
_entity.pdbx_description
1 polymer ?
#
loop_
_entity_poly.entity_id
_entity_poly.type
_entity_poly.pdbx_seq_one_letter_code
_entity_poly.pdbx_strand_id
1 'polypeptide(L)'
;MAHRATAFKRRSRVIDLASGTGKFLPYLIPHSGQLTAIEPVTEMLAQLKLAYPQVETLQAFSDHIPLPSQSIDAVLSAQAFHWFANMDSLKEIHRVLKPQGHLGLVWNQRDTQVDWVNALAERLAPLEGETPRYHSGLWQKVFEHQHLFQLKSLHQFAQQQTGTVEQVVSKRLLSTSFIAAMPLEQQQDLKHQFEQIVLQYTGKQPQHEISFPYITYAYHFQKIAE
;
A
#
# COMPACT_ATOMS: atom_id res chain seq x y z
N MET A 1 11.84 19.34 19.07
CA MET A 1 12.54 18.05 19.28
C MET A 1 12.26 17.17 18.07
N ALA A 2 13.25 16.93 17.23
CA ALA A 2 13.11 16.14 16.03
C ALA A 2 12.93 14.66 16.43
N HIS A 3 11.75 14.10 16.19
CA HIS A 3 11.55 12.66 16.29
C HIS A 3 12.45 11.98 15.23
N ARG A 4 13.53 11.36 15.68
CA ARG A 4 14.31 10.45 14.86
C ARG A 4 13.36 9.29 14.48
N ALA A 5 12.86 9.31 13.24
CA ALA A 5 12.39 8.09 12.62
C ALA A 5 13.50 7.06 12.76
N THR A 6 13.19 5.89 13.29
CA THR A 6 14.17 4.80 13.46
C THR A 6 14.57 4.35 12.06
N ALA A 7 15.65 4.95 11.54
CA ALA A 7 16.24 4.50 10.29
C ALA A 7 16.74 3.06 10.51
N PHE A 8 16.33 2.14 9.63
CA PHE A 8 16.87 0.78 9.65
C PHE A 8 18.40 0.83 9.58
N LYS A 9 19.07 0.03 10.41
CA LYS A 9 20.53 -0.08 10.33
C LYS A 9 20.90 -0.61 8.94
N ARG A 10 22.00 -0.16 8.35
CA ARG A 10 22.53 -0.62 7.05
C ARG A 10 22.65 -2.15 6.86
N ARG A 11 22.42 -2.94 7.91
CA ARG A 11 22.47 -4.42 7.93
C ARG A 11 21.09 -5.05 8.22
N SER A 12 20.02 -4.27 8.28
CA SER A 12 18.69 -4.81 8.56
C SER A 12 18.19 -5.63 7.38
N ARG A 13 17.62 -6.80 7.68
CA ARG A 13 16.91 -7.65 6.72
C ARG A 13 15.43 -7.27 6.71
N VAL A 14 14.97 -6.80 5.59
CA VAL A 14 13.63 -6.24 5.42
C VAL A 14 12.86 -7.01 4.36
N ILE A 15 11.59 -7.28 4.62
CA ILE A 15 10.65 -7.81 3.63
C ILE A 15 9.71 -6.68 3.20
N ASP A 16 9.50 -6.54 1.88
CA ASP A 16 8.32 -5.91 1.30
C ASP A 16 7.32 -7.01 0.96
N LEU A 17 6.23 -7.13 1.71
CA LEU A 17 5.23 -8.20 1.60
C LEU A 17 4.04 -7.76 0.76
N ALA A 18 3.69 -8.55 -0.24
CA ALA A 18 2.76 -8.23 -1.31
C ALA A 18 3.23 -6.98 -2.10
N SER A 19 4.47 -7.07 -2.60
CA SER A 19 5.20 -5.97 -3.23
C SER A 19 4.58 -5.51 -4.55
N GLY A 20 3.71 -6.32 -5.17
CA GLY A 20 3.15 -6.05 -6.48
C GLY A 20 4.23 -5.88 -7.54
N THR A 21 4.19 -4.78 -8.26
CA THR A 21 5.21 -4.41 -9.27
C THR A 21 6.38 -3.62 -8.68
N GLY A 22 6.53 -3.56 -7.35
CA GLY A 22 7.66 -2.93 -6.68
C GLY A 22 7.56 -1.42 -6.46
N LYS A 23 6.38 -0.84 -6.49
CA LYS A 23 6.19 0.63 -6.34
C LYS A 23 6.68 1.19 -5.01
N PHE A 24 6.79 0.36 -3.97
CA PHE A 24 7.28 0.77 -2.65
C PHE A 24 8.80 0.62 -2.51
N LEU A 25 9.44 -0.21 -3.32
CA LEU A 25 10.89 -0.49 -3.23
C LEU A 25 11.80 0.75 -3.31
N PRO A 26 11.53 1.79 -4.12
CA PRO A 26 12.35 3.01 -4.14
C PRO A 26 12.51 3.68 -2.78
N TYR A 27 11.51 3.54 -1.91
CA TYR A 27 11.53 4.09 -0.56
C TYR A 27 12.24 3.17 0.45
N LEU A 28 12.41 1.89 0.13
CA LEU A 28 13.04 0.89 1.02
C LEU A 28 14.52 0.68 0.71
N ILE A 29 14.89 0.65 -0.56
CA ILE A 29 16.25 0.38 -1.03
C ILE A 29 17.31 1.27 -0.34
N PRO A 30 17.11 2.59 -0.19
CA PRO A 30 18.11 3.46 0.45
C PRO A 30 18.31 3.18 1.94
N HIS A 31 17.34 2.52 2.58
CA HIS A 31 17.26 2.39 4.04
C HIS A 31 17.41 0.95 4.55
N SER A 32 17.40 -0.06 3.67
CA SER A 32 17.54 -1.47 4.02
C SER A 32 18.93 -2.00 3.64
N GLY A 33 19.48 -2.87 4.49
CA GLY A 33 20.74 -3.55 4.19
C GLY A 33 20.54 -4.72 3.23
N GLN A 34 19.49 -5.50 3.45
CA GLN A 34 19.09 -6.64 2.65
C GLN A 34 17.57 -6.60 2.49
N LEU A 35 17.08 -6.44 1.28
CA LEU A 35 15.67 -6.28 0.96
C LEU A 35 15.20 -7.47 0.12
N THR A 36 14.16 -8.13 0.59
CA THR A 36 13.48 -9.22 -0.11
C THR A 36 12.04 -8.79 -0.42
N ALA A 37 11.65 -8.84 -1.69
CA ALA A 37 10.29 -8.57 -2.13
C ALA A 37 9.51 -9.87 -2.28
N ILE A 38 8.34 -9.97 -1.66
CA ILE A 38 7.47 -11.16 -1.72
C ILE A 38 6.17 -10.80 -2.41
N GLU A 39 5.84 -11.54 -3.47
CA GLU A 39 4.63 -11.33 -4.26
C GLU A 39 4.10 -12.66 -4.81
N PRO A 40 2.82 -13.03 -4.56
CA PRO A 40 2.27 -14.28 -5.03
C PRO A 40 1.92 -14.28 -6.53
N VAL A 41 1.61 -13.11 -7.13
CA VAL A 41 1.15 -13.00 -8.52
C VAL A 41 2.34 -13.00 -9.47
N THR A 42 2.44 -14.04 -10.30
CA THR A 42 3.59 -14.28 -11.20
C THR A 42 3.87 -13.11 -12.12
N GLU A 43 2.84 -12.52 -12.71
CA GLU A 43 2.95 -11.42 -13.67
C GLU A 43 3.48 -10.14 -13.00
N MET A 44 3.02 -9.85 -11.78
CA MET A 44 3.51 -8.70 -11.00
C MET A 44 4.96 -8.91 -10.57
N LEU A 45 5.28 -10.12 -10.09
CA LEU A 45 6.64 -10.48 -9.69
C LEU A 45 7.62 -10.41 -10.88
N ALA A 46 7.20 -10.81 -12.08
CA ALA A 46 8.01 -10.71 -13.29
C ALA A 46 8.33 -9.24 -13.64
N GLN A 47 7.34 -8.35 -13.55
CA GLN A 47 7.55 -6.91 -13.76
C GLN A 47 8.49 -6.32 -12.69
N LEU A 48 8.33 -6.73 -11.43
CA LEU A 48 9.20 -6.29 -10.34
C LEU A 48 10.66 -6.71 -10.60
N LYS A 49 10.90 -7.96 -10.97
CA LYS A 49 12.25 -8.48 -11.31
C LYS A 49 12.92 -7.69 -12.43
N LEU A 50 12.15 -7.30 -13.44
CA LEU A 50 12.66 -6.48 -14.54
C LEU A 50 13.01 -5.06 -14.10
N ALA A 51 12.17 -4.47 -13.25
CA ALA A 51 12.37 -3.09 -12.75
C ALA A 51 13.47 -2.98 -11.68
N TYR A 52 13.65 -4.03 -10.85
CA TYR A 52 14.57 -4.04 -9.71
C TYR A 52 15.40 -5.33 -9.66
N PRO A 53 16.26 -5.61 -10.65
CA PRO A 53 17.03 -6.86 -10.74
C PRO A 53 17.99 -7.09 -9.56
N GLN A 54 18.30 -6.04 -8.80
CA GLN A 54 19.16 -6.09 -7.61
C GLN A 54 18.41 -6.51 -6.33
N VAL A 55 17.07 -6.58 -6.35
CA VAL A 55 16.27 -6.95 -5.18
C VAL A 55 16.00 -8.45 -5.23
N GLU A 56 16.26 -9.14 -4.12
CA GLU A 56 15.87 -10.54 -3.96
C GLU A 56 14.35 -10.66 -4.01
N THR A 57 13.85 -11.63 -4.79
CA THR A 57 12.39 -11.81 -4.96
C THR A 57 11.99 -13.23 -4.67
N LEU A 58 10.89 -13.40 -3.93
CA LEU A 58 10.28 -14.69 -3.62
C LEU A 58 8.82 -14.71 -4.06
N GLN A 59 8.40 -15.79 -4.71
CA GLN A 59 6.99 -16.01 -5.00
C GLN A 59 6.38 -16.79 -3.85
N ALA A 60 5.57 -16.12 -3.03
CA ALA A 60 4.93 -16.74 -1.87
C ALA A 60 3.68 -15.96 -1.44
N PHE A 61 2.78 -16.65 -0.75
CA PHE A 61 1.68 -16.05 -0.02
C PHE A 61 2.12 -15.60 1.37
N SER A 62 1.35 -14.71 1.98
CA SER A 62 1.63 -14.11 3.29
C SER A 62 1.53 -15.08 4.48
N ASP A 63 0.83 -16.19 4.32
CA ASP A 63 0.63 -17.26 5.29
C ASP A 63 1.66 -18.41 5.15
N HIS A 64 2.54 -18.33 4.15
CA HIS A 64 3.63 -19.30 3.94
C HIS A 64 4.87 -18.61 3.34
N ILE A 65 5.67 -17.97 4.18
CA ILE A 65 6.89 -17.26 3.79
C ILE A 65 8.08 -18.21 3.83
N PRO A 66 8.77 -18.50 2.70
CA PRO A 66 9.84 -19.49 2.64
C PRO A 66 11.17 -18.94 3.20
N LEU A 67 11.11 -18.41 4.42
CA LEU A 67 12.27 -17.90 5.16
C LEU A 67 12.31 -18.50 6.56
N PRO A 68 13.50 -18.63 7.17
CA PRO A 68 13.65 -19.17 8.51
C PRO A 68 12.93 -18.33 9.57
N SER A 69 12.49 -18.97 10.64
CA SER A 69 11.96 -18.26 11.82
C SER A 69 13.00 -17.32 12.38
N GLN A 70 12.55 -16.17 12.91
CA GLN A 70 13.36 -15.18 13.59
C GLN A 70 14.57 -14.70 12.77
N SER A 71 14.39 -14.55 11.45
CA SER A 71 15.48 -14.17 10.54
C SER A 71 15.40 -12.74 10.01
N ILE A 72 14.24 -12.07 10.19
CA ILE A 72 13.89 -10.79 9.58
C ILE A 72 13.76 -9.71 10.65
N ASP A 73 14.28 -8.52 10.39
CA ASP A 73 14.23 -7.38 11.31
C ASP A 73 12.91 -6.60 11.16
N ALA A 74 12.40 -6.49 9.92
CA ALA A 74 11.13 -5.83 9.64
C ALA A 74 10.40 -6.42 8.45
N VAL A 75 9.08 -6.51 8.56
CA VAL A 75 8.15 -6.78 7.46
C VAL A 75 7.35 -5.52 7.21
N LEU A 76 7.34 -5.07 5.96
CA LEU A 76 6.57 -3.91 5.51
C LEU A 76 5.55 -4.35 4.47
N SER A 77 4.38 -3.74 4.48
CA SER A 77 3.36 -3.96 3.44
C SER A 77 2.69 -2.63 3.11
N ALA A 78 2.76 -2.23 1.85
CA ALA A 78 2.17 -0.99 1.38
C ALA A 78 0.97 -1.25 0.47
N GLN A 79 -0.18 -0.65 0.77
CA GLN A 79 -1.44 -0.75 0.01
C GLN A 79 -2.03 -2.16 -0.11
N ALA A 80 -1.55 -3.15 0.65
CA ALA A 80 -1.86 -4.55 0.37
C ALA A 80 -2.45 -5.33 1.55
N PHE A 81 -2.11 -5.02 2.79
CA PHE A 81 -2.43 -5.87 3.94
C PHE A 81 -3.94 -6.20 4.08
N HIS A 82 -4.84 -5.33 3.63
CA HIS A 82 -6.28 -5.57 3.65
C HIS A 82 -6.72 -6.79 2.81
N TRP A 83 -5.90 -7.27 1.88
CA TRP A 83 -6.17 -8.46 1.08
C TRP A 83 -5.93 -9.78 1.83
N PHE A 84 -5.02 -9.75 2.81
CA PHE A 84 -4.59 -10.92 3.56
C PHE A 84 -4.59 -10.68 5.09
N ALA A 85 -5.44 -9.78 5.56
CA ALA A 85 -5.61 -9.49 6.98
C ALA A 85 -6.33 -10.64 7.71
N ASN A 86 -5.61 -11.75 7.93
CA ASN A 86 -6.08 -12.93 8.64
C ASN A 86 -5.04 -13.40 9.66
N MET A 87 -5.45 -14.29 10.55
CA MET A 87 -4.60 -14.75 11.65
C MET A 87 -3.41 -15.60 11.19
N ASP A 88 -3.56 -16.36 10.10
CA ASP A 88 -2.48 -17.22 9.61
C ASP A 88 -1.34 -16.40 9.00
N SER A 89 -1.68 -15.35 8.22
CA SER A 89 -0.70 -14.36 7.76
C SER A 89 -0.03 -13.64 8.92
N LEU A 90 -0.79 -13.27 9.96
CA LEU A 90 -0.23 -12.56 11.11
C LEU A 90 0.74 -13.46 11.91
N LYS A 91 0.41 -14.74 12.10
CA LYS A 91 1.29 -15.75 12.72
C LYS A 91 2.56 -15.97 11.91
N GLU A 92 2.45 -16.03 10.58
CA GLU A 92 3.60 -16.28 9.72
C GLU A 92 4.54 -15.07 9.69
N ILE A 93 4.01 -13.85 9.63
CA ILE A 93 4.80 -12.61 9.80
C ILE A 93 5.50 -12.62 11.17
N HIS A 94 4.79 -12.99 12.23
CA HIS A 94 5.36 -13.11 13.56
C HIS A 94 6.48 -14.16 13.60
N ARG A 95 6.30 -15.31 12.97
CA ARG A 95 7.30 -16.40 12.91
C ARG A 95 8.62 -15.92 12.29
N VAL A 96 8.57 -15.25 11.14
CA VAL A 96 9.78 -14.81 10.43
C VAL A 96 10.50 -13.64 11.11
N LEU A 97 9.78 -12.81 11.86
CA LEU A 97 10.35 -11.68 12.57
C LEU A 97 11.20 -12.13 13.76
N LYS A 98 12.37 -11.53 13.93
CA LYS A 98 13.22 -11.65 15.12
C LYS A 98 12.47 -11.18 16.37
N PRO A 99 12.91 -11.55 17.58
CA PRO A 99 12.42 -10.93 18.81
C PRO A 99 12.50 -9.40 18.70
N GLN A 100 11.42 -8.71 19.09
CA GLN A 100 11.25 -7.26 18.95
C GLN A 100 11.28 -6.72 17.51
N GLY A 101 11.18 -7.59 16.50
CA GLY A 101 11.04 -7.20 15.09
C GLY A 101 9.80 -6.36 14.81
N HIS A 102 9.76 -5.71 13.67
CA HIS A 102 8.78 -4.69 13.35
C HIS A 102 7.88 -5.09 12.18
N LEU A 103 6.58 -4.79 12.30
CA LEU A 103 5.63 -4.84 11.20
C LEU A 103 5.19 -3.41 10.88
N GLY A 104 5.39 -2.97 9.64
CA GLY A 104 4.97 -1.67 9.15
C GLY A 104 3.87 -1.82 8.09
N LEU A 105 2.75 -1.15 8.28
CA LEU A 105 1.66 -1.15 7.32
C LEU A 105 1.42 0.28 6.82
N VAL A 106 1.39 0.46 5.50
CA VAL A 106 1.32 1.79 4.89
C VAL A 106 0.18 1.87 3.88
N TRP A 107 -0.62 2.94 3.97
CA TRP A 107 -1.65 3.25 2.98
C TRP A 107 -1.65 4.73 2.62
N ASN A 108 -1.81 4.99 1.33
CA ASN A 108 -2.16 6.31 0.80
C ASN A 108 -3.67 6.35 0.58
N GLN A 109 -4.35 7.21 1.31
CA GLN A 109 -5.77 7.46 1.14
C GLN A 109 -5.97 8.82 0.47
N ARG A 110 -6.96 8.90 -0.42
CA ARG A 110 -7.36 10.18 -1.02
C ARG A 110 -7.82 11.10 0.11
N ASP A 111 -7.39 12.36 0.08
CA ASP A 111 -7.83 13.35 1.08
C ASP A 111 -9.23 13.86 0.75
N THR A 112 -10.23 13.19 1.29
CA THR A 112 -11.65 13.54 1.10
C THR A 112 -12.09 14.81 1.84
N GLN A 113 -11.21 15.48 2.55
CA GLN A 113 -11.49 16.83 3.05
C GLN A 113 -11.47 17.88 1.95
N VAL A 114 -10.93 17.52 0.78
CA VAL A 114 -10.93 18.37 -0.41
C VAL A 114 -12.13 18.02 -1.30
N ASP A 115 -13.00 18.97 -1.55
CA ASP A 115 -14.34 18.76 -2.14
C ASP A 115 -14.33 17.95 -3.44
N TRP A 116 -13.45 18.27 -4.40
CA TRP A 116 -13.38 17.54 -5.65
C TRP A 116 -12.87 16.10 -5.49
N VAL A 117 -12.02 15.86 -4.49
CA VAL A 117 -11.53 14.52 -4.16
C VAL A 117 -12.64 13.71 -3.49
N ASN A 118 -13.44 14.36 -2.63
CA ASN A 118 -14.62 13.73 -2.04
C ASN A 118 -15.64 13.33 -3.10
N ALA A 119 -15.93 14.23 -4.05
CA ALA A 119 -16.85 13.93 -5.16
C ALA A 119 -16.38 12.74 -6.01
N LEU A 120 -15.07 12.61 -6.25
CA LEU A 120 -14.49 11.42 -6.88
C LEU A 120 -14.66 10.16 -6.02
N ALA A 121 -14.47 10.27 -4.71
CA ALA A 121 -14.63 9.14 -3.79
C ALA A 121 -16.10 8.66 -3.74
N GLU A 122 -17.06 9.58 -3.67
CA GLU A 122 -18.49 9.29 -3.72
C GLU A 122 -18.89 8.60 -5.04
N ARG A 123 -18.30 9.04 -6.17
CA ARG A 123 -18.54 8.40 -7.47
C ARG A 123 -17.97 6.98 -7.55
N LEU A 124 -16.88 6.71 -6.84
CA LEU A 124 -16.22 5.40 -6.80
C LEU A 124 -16.90 4.42 -5.83
N ALA A 125 -17.44 4.88 -4.73
CA ALA A 125 -17.96 4.05 -3.64
C ALA A 125 -18.96 2.96 -4.12
N PRO A 126 -19.95 3.23 -4.99
CA PRO A 126 -20.87 2.20 -5.48
C PRO A 126 -20.20 1.12 -6.34
N LEU A 127 -19.01 1.40 -6.89
CA LEU A 127 -18.27 0.49 -7.76
C LEU A 127 -17.32 -0.45 -6.99
N GLU A 128 -17.00 -0.12 -5.74
CA GLU A 128 -16.06 -0.88 -4.93
C GLU A 128 -16.61 -2.23 -4.48
N GLY A 129 -17.94 -2.33 -4.33
CA GLY A 129 -18.61 -3.55 -3.86
C GLY A 129 -18.07 -4.03 -2.52
N GLU A 130 -17.89 -5.34 -2.39
CA GLU A 130 -17.31 -5.99 -1.19
C GLU A 130 -15.77 -6.09 -1.24
N THR A 131 -15.12 -5.43 -2.19
CA THR A 131 -13.66 -5.46 -2.32
C THR A 131 -12.99 -4.97 -1.03
N PRO A 132 -12.10 -5.76 -0.40
CA PRO A 132 -11.40 -5.33 0.80
C PRO A 132 -10.68 -4.00 0.58
N ARG A 133 -10.82 -3.06 1.52
CA ARG A 133 -10.25 -1.72 1.45
C ARG A 133 -9.74 -1.27 2.81
N TYR A 134 -8.82 -0.31 2.79
CA TYR A 134 -8.34 0.33 4.00
C TYR A 134 -9.48 0.98 4.80
N HIS A 135 -10.30 1.79 4.13
CA HIS A 135 -11.36 2.58 4.78
C HIS A 135 -12.51 1.74 5.35
N SER A 136 -12.67 0.48 4.94
CA SER A 136 -13.64 -0.41 5.57
C SER A 136 -13.30 -0.74 7.03
N GLY A 137 -12.04 -0.57 7.44
CA GLY A 137 -11.55 -0.90 8.77
C GLY A 137 -11.47 -2.41 9.06
N LEU A 138 -11.97 -3.27 8.17
CA LEU A 138 -12.04 -4.72 8.40
C LEU A 138 -10.68 -5.37 8.65
N TRP A 139 -9.62 -4.84 8.02
CA TRP A 139 -8.26 -5.32 8.22
C TRP A 139 -7.75 -5.16 9.67
N GLN A 140 -8.33 -4.23 10.44
CA GLN A 140 -7.96 -3.99 11.84
C GLN A 140 -8.43 -5.12 12.77
N LYS A 141 -9.50 -5.82 12.40
CA LYS A 141 -10.09 -6.90 13.21
C LYS A 141 -9.09 -8.01 13.53
N VAL A 142 -8.12 -8.27 12.66
CA VAL A 142 -7.09 -9.29 12.92
C VAL A 142 -6.20 -8.92 14.11
N PHE A 143 -6.14 -7.63 14.46
CA PHE A 143 -5.37 -7.16 15.63
C PHE A 143 -6.20 -7.14 16.92
N GLU A 144 -7.50 -7.41 16.85
CA GLU A 144 -8.34 -7.59 18.02
C GLU A 144 -8.07 -8.95 18.66
N HIS A 145 -8.01 -9.00 20.00
CA HIS A 145 -7.86 -10.26 20.76
C HIS A 145 -6.64 -11.14 20.38
N GLN A 146 -5.57 -10.54 19.84
CA GLN A 146 -4.32 -11.23 19.54
C GLN A 146 -3.18 -10.78 20.49
N HIS A 147 -2.15 -11.63 20.64
CA HIS A 147 -0.99 -11.38 21.50
C HIS A 147 0.34 -11.42 20.71
N LEU A 148 0.29 -11.30 19.40
CA LEU A 148 1.46 -11.40 18.52
C LEU A 148 2.15 -10.05 18.32
N PHE A 149 1.35 -8.97 18.23
CA PHE A 149 1.83 -7.63 17.89
C PHE A 149 1.21 -6.55 18.78
N GLN A 150 2.02 -5.55 19.12
CA GLN A 150 1.60 -4.35 19.81
C GLN A 150 1.73 -3.15 18.86
N LEU A 151 0.66 -2.37 18.68
CA LEU A 151 0.73 -1.08 17.98
C LEU A 151 1.59 -0.11 18.80
N LYS A 152 2.65 0.41 18.22
CA LYS A 152 3.55 1.39 18.83
C LYS A 152 3.24 2.81 18.41
N SER A 153 2.92 3.01 17.14
CA SER A 153 2.58 4.34 16.63
C SER A 153 1.74 4.26 15.35
N LEU A 154 0.94 5.29 15.16
CA LEU A 154 0.30 5.63 13.88
C LEU A 154 0.77 7.04 13.52
N HIS A 155 1.33 7.17 12.33
CA HIS A 155 1.71 8.47 11.77
C HIS A 155 0.84 8.76 10.55
N GLN A 156 0.49 10.02 10.39
CA GLN A 156 -0.25 10.54 9.25
C GLN A 156 0.54 11.65 8.59
N PHE A 157 0.65 11.59 7.27
CA PHE A 157 1.40 12.57 6.48
C PHE A 157 0.55 13.02 5.30
N ALA A 158 0.33 14.32 5.19
CA ALA A 158 -0.22 14.89 3.96
C ALA A 158 0.83 14.81 2.85
N GLN A 159 0.41 14.35 1.67
CA GLN A 159 1.23 14.34 0.47
C GLN A 159 0.40 14.65 -0.76
N GLN A 160 1.06 14.96 -1.87
CA GLN A 160 0.42 15.27 -3.13
C GLN A 160 1.10 14.55 -4.28
N GLN A 161 0.31 14.10 -5.24
CA GLN A 161 0.79 13.61 -6.52
C GLN A 161 0.49 14.66 -7.57
N THR A 162 1.53 15.29 -8.12
CA THR A 162 1.39 16.32 -9.13
C THR A 162 1.60 15.76 -10.54
N GLY A 163 0.78 16.22 -11.47
CA GLY A 163 0.80 15.83 -12.88
C GLY A 163 -0.45 16.36 -13.58
N THR A 164 -0.67 15.98 -14.84
CA THR A 164 -1.92 16.36 -15.51
C THR A 164 -3.13 15.65 -14.90
N VAL A 165 -4.32 16.23 -14.99
CA VAL A 165 -5.57 15.58 -14.56
C VAL A 165 -5.67 14.16 -15.15
N GLU A 166 -5.34 14.01 -16.43
CA GLU A 166 -5.34 12.69 -17.06
C GLU A 166 -4.40 11.70 -16.36
N GLN A 167 -3.21 12.12 -15.95
CA GLN A 167 -2.21 11.26 -15.32
C GLN A 167 -2.57 10.89 -13.89
N VAL A 168 -2.79 11.91 -13.03
CA VAL A 168 -2.91 11.71 -11.59
C VAL A 168 -4.34 11.46 -11.12
N VAL A 169 -5.35 11.75 -11.95
CA VAL A 169 -6.75 11.44 -11.67
C VAL A 169 -7.21 10.27 -12.54
N SER A 170 -7.39 10.50 -13.87
CA SER A 170 -8.06 9.54 -14.74
C SER A 170 -7.32 8.20 -14.79
N LYS A 171 -6.06 8.18 -15.23
CA LYS A 171 -5.25 6.94 -15.33
C LYS A 171 -5.04 6.28 -13.97
N ARG A 172 -4.88 7.09 -12.92
CA ARG A 172 -4.70 6.57 -11.56
C ARG A 172 -5.94 5.86 -11.04
N LEU A 173 -7.14 6.43 -11.24
CA LEU A 173 -8.40 5.83 -10.80
C LEU A 173 -8.76 4.61 -11.65
N LEU A 174 -8.57 4.69 -12.98
CA LEU A 174 -8.80 3.55 -13.89
C LEU A 174 -7.89 2.35 -13.58
N SER A 175 -6.70 2.57 -13.02
CA SER A 175 -5.80 1.48 -12.60
C SER A 175 -6.22 0.77 -11.31
N THR A 176 -7.32 1.18 -10.68
CA THR A 176 -7.86 0.50 -9.50
C THR A 176 -8.45 -0.86 -9.92
N SER A 177 -8.16 -1.91 -9.17
CA SER A 177 -8.43 -3.31 -9.56
C SER A 177 -9.85 -3.57 -10.06
N PHE A 178 -10.86 -3.06 -9.36
CA PHE A 178 -12.26 -3.25 -9.74
C PHE A 178 -12.66 -2.49 -11.01
N ILE A 179 -12.04 -1.34 -11.32
CA ILE A 179 -12.27 -0.60 -12.58
C ILE A 179 -11.48 -1.23 -13.72
N ALA A 180 -10.23 -1.59 -13.48
CA ALA A 180 -9.38 -2.23 -14.50
C ALA A 180 -9.96 -3.55 -15.03
N ALA A 181 -10.82 -4.22 -14.24
CA ALA A 181 -11.54 -5.42 -14.65
C ALA A 181 -12.82 -5.16 -15.46
N MET A 182 -13.28 -3.90 -15.58
CA MET A 182 -14.49 -3.54 -16.33
C MET A 182 -14.24 -3.54 -17.84
N PRO A 183 -15.32 -3.67 -18.67
CA PRO A 183 -15.23 -3.43 -20.11
C PRO A 183 -14.67 -2.05 -20.45
N LEU A 184 -13.92 -1.95 -21.55
CA LEU A 184 -13.27 -0.70 -21.97
C LEU A 184 -14.23 0.48 -22.12
N GLU A 185 -15.44 0.23 -22.62
CA GLU A 185 -16.49 1.25 -22.76
C GLU A 185 -16.85 1.87 -21.39
N GLN A 186 -17.05 1.03 -20.38
CA GLN A 186 -17.34 1.50 -19.02
C GLN A 186 -16.16 2.27 -18.41
N GLN A 187 -14.92 1.83 -18.69
CA GLN A 187 -13.74 2.55 -18.25
C GLN A 187 -13.64 3.94 -18.90
N GLN A 188 -13.98 4.06 -20.20
CA GLN A 188 -13.99 5.35 -20.90
C GLN A 188 -15.08 6.28 -20.35
N ASP A 189 -16.24 5.74 -20.06
CA ASP A 189 -17.35 6.48 -19.43
C ASP A 189 -16.93 7.02 -18.05
N LEU A 190 -16.31 6.18 -17.22
CA LEU A 190 -15.80 6.57 -15.91
C LEU A 190 -14.69 7.63 -16.03
N LYS A 191 -13.79 7.48 -17.00
CA LYS A 191 -12.76 8.48 -17.30
C LYS A 191 -13.40 9.85 -17.53
N HIS A 192 -14.38 9.90 -18.42
CA HIS A 192 -15.10 11.16 -18.72
C HIS A 192 -15.76 11.75 -17.48
N GLN A 193 -16.45 10.93 -16.67
CA GLN A 193 -17.10 11.38 -15.45
C GLN A 193 -16.09 11.94 -14.43
N PHE A 194 -14.93 11.32 -14.23
CA PHE A 194 -13.87 11.83 -13.35
C PHE A 194 -13.34 13.17 -13.82
N GLU A 195 -13.13 13.32 -15.13
CA GLU A 195 -12.66 14.56 -15.74
C GLU A 195 -13.68 15.68 -15.62
N GLN A 196 -14.97 15.38 -15.76
CA GLN A 196 -16.06 16.34 -15.54
C GLN A 196 -16.16 16.80 -14.08
N ILE A 197 -16.02 15.89 -13.11
CA ILE A 197 -15.96 16.25 -11.69
C ILE A 197 -14.82 17.23 -11.45
N VAL A 198 -13.61 16.92 -11.91
CA VAL A 198 -12.46 17.81 -11.74
C VAL A 198 -12.68 19.15 -12.41
N LEU A 199 -13.20 19.17 -13.64
CA LEU A 199 -13.51 20.41 -14.37
C LEU A 199 -14.52 21.27 -13.61
N GLN A 200 -15.59 20.68 -13.10
CA GLN A 200 -16.63 21.39 -12.34
C GLN A 200 -16.10 22.08 -11.09
N TYR A 201 -15.24 21.42 -10.32
CA TYR A 201 -14.76 21.95 -9.05
C TYR A 201 -13.52 22.83 -9.18
N THR A 202 -12.69 22.62 -10.22
CA THR A 202 -11.37 23.25 -10.31
C THR A 202 -11.15 24.08 -11.57
N GLY A 203 -12.04 23.97 -12.56
CA GLY A 203 -11.87 24.59 -13.89
C GLY A 203 -10.76 23.94 -14.73
N LYS A 204 -10.19 22.79 -14.28
CA LYS A 204 -9.05 22.15 -14.95
C LYS A 204 -9.51 21.06 -15.91
N GLN A 205 -8.97 21.11 -17.13
CA GLN A 205 -9.17 20.10 -18.18
C GLN A 205 -8.12 18.97 -18.08
N PRO A 206 -8.29 17.84 -18.78
CA PRO A 206 -7.41 16.67 -18.67
C PRO A 206 -5.91 16.95 -18.84
N GLN A 207 -5.54 17.91 -19.68
CA GLN A 207 -4.14 18.29 -19.94
C GLN A 207 -3.56 19.29 -18.94
N HIS A 208 -4.39 19.91 -18.09
CA HIS A 208 -3.91 20.89 -17.10
C HIS A 208 -3.28 20.19 -15.89
N GLU A 209 -2.25 20.81 -15.34
CA GLU A 209 -1.58 20.31 -14.13
C GLU A 209 -2.48 20.49 -12.90
N ILE A 210 -2.50 19.45 -12.07
CA ILE A 210 -3.19 19.41 -10.79
C ILE A 210 -2.36 18.65 -9.76
N SER A 211 -2.51 18.98 -8.48
CA SER A 211 -1.99 18.21 -7.37
C SER A 211 -3.12 17.42 -6.73
N PHE A 212 -3.05 16.08 -6.80
CA PHE A 212 -4.00 15.19 -6.15
C PHE A 212 -3.56 14.97 -4.70
N PRO A 213 -4.33 15.43 -3.71
CA PRO A 213 -3.94 15.29 -2.31
C PRO A 213 -4.25 13.89 -1.77
N TYR A 214 -3.34 13.41 -0.91
CA TYR A 214 -3.44 12.15 -0.18
C TYR A 214 -3.04 12.34 1.27
N ILE A 215 -3.58 11.50 2.14
CA ILE A 215 -3.07 11.27 3.49
C ILE A 215 -2.43 9.88 3.52
N THR A 216 -1.14 9.82 3.85
CA THR A 216 -0.44 8.56 4.10
C THR A 216 -0.62 8.18 5.55
N TYR A 217 -1.12 6.98 5.80
CA TYR A 217 -1.22 6.34 7.11
C TYR A 217 -0.11 5.30 7.24
N ALA A 218 0.74 5.44 8.24
CA ALA A 218 1.83 4.51 8.54
C ALA A 218 1.67 3.95 9.95
N TYR A 219 1.30 2.69 10.03
CA TYR A 219 1.15 1.94 11.28
C TYR A 219 2.45 1.20 11.58
N HIS A 220 2.93 1.35 12.79
CA HIS A 220 4.09 0.62 13.29
C HIS A 220 3.68 -0.30 14.42
N PHE A 221 3.83 -1.59 14.19
CA PHE A 221 3.64 -2.63 15.19
C PHE A 221 4.99 -3.25 15.57
N GLN A 222 5.11 -3.69 16.80
CA GLN A 222 6.25 -4.44 17.28
C GLN A 222 5.82 -5.85 17.69
N LYS A 223 6.63 -6.85 17.29
CA LYS A 223 6.46 -8.23 17.73
C LYS A 223 6.54 -8.30 19.25
N ILE A 224 5.52 -8.91 19.86
CA ILE A 224 5.52 -9.24 21.29
C ILE A 224 6.38 -10.49 21.48
N ALA A 225 7.26 -10.48 22.49
CA ALA A 225 8.02 -11.66 22.87
C ALA A 225 7.06 -12.74 23.41
N GLU A 226 7.35 -13.99 23.07
CA GLU A 226 6.71 -15.16 23.69
C GLU A 226 7.12 -15.30 25.14
#